data_82b9a9babf21b1689a07ac342635f8fa
#
_entry.id   82b9a9babf21b1689a07ac342635f8fa
#
_cell.length_a   1.000
_cell.length_b   1.000
_cell.length_c   1.000
_cell.angle_alpha   90.00
_cell.angle_beta   90.00
_cell.angle_gamma   90.00
#
_symmetry.space_group_name_H-M   'P 1'
#
loop_
_entity.id
_entity.type
_entity.pdbx_description
1 polymer ?
#
loop_
_entity_poly.entity_id
_entity_poly.type
_entity_poly.pdbx_seq_one_letter_code
_entity_poly.pdbx_strand_id
1 'polypeptide(L)'
;RYVFNDIQFIHGEGGQASTKARADMMNTVSGHYHTLAYTQHFVGAKYRVFGMQVGCGIDFKSYAMAYAKYGKKPAIGCGVILNGKTPLNILMEL
;
A
#
# COMPACT_ATOMS: atom_id res chain seq x y z
N ARG A 1 -11.08 -1.57 -8.80
CA ARG A 1 -10.20 -0.44 -9.07
C ARG A 1 -10.98 0.88 -8.99
N TYR A 2 -10.46 1.81 -8.27
CA TYR A 2 -11.04 3.14 -8.11
C TYR A 2 -9.97 4.19 -8.42
N VAL A 3 -10.31 5.21 -9.21
CA VAL A 3 -9.36 6.26 -9.58
C VAL A 3 -9.87 7.61 -9.08
N PHE A 4 -9.02 8.33 -8.36
CA PHE A 4 -9.32 9.65 -7.86
C PHE A 4 -8.04 10.50 -7.85
N ASN A 5 -8.08 11.72 -8.37
CA ASN A 5 -6.93 12.62 -8.48
C ASN A 5 -5.71 11.96 -9.15
N ASP A 6 -5.93 11.21 -10.21
CA ASP A 6 -4.90 10.47 -10.97
C ASP A 6 -4.17 9.42 -10.13
N ILE A 7 -4.80 8.93 -9.08
CA ILE A 7 -4.30 7.85 -8.25
C ILE A 7 -5.27 6.68 -8.36
N GLN A 8 -4.77 5.49 -8.67
CA GLN A 8 -5.60 4.30 -8.64
C GLN A 8 -5.51 3.62 -7.28
N PHE A 9 -6.66 3.19 -6.77
CA PHE A 9 -6.80 2.45 -5.53
C PHE A 9 -7.22 1.03 -5.89
N ILE A 10 -6.43 0.06 -5.48
CA ILE A 10 -6.66 -1.34 -5.81
C ILE A 10 -6.63 -2.19 -4.54
N HIS A 11 -7.07 -3.44 -4.65
CA HIS A 11 -7.02 -4.41 -3.57
C HIS A 11 -6.28 -5.68 -4.04
N GLY A 12 -5.04 -5.51 -4.49
CA GLY A 12 -4.18 -6.60 -4.92
C GLY A 12 -4.35 -7.03 -6.37
N GLU A 13 -5.24 -6.40 -7.15
CA GLU A 13 -5.39 -6.71 -8.56
C GLU A 13 -4.09 -6.35 -9.30
N GLY A 14 -3.55 -7.31 -10.03
CA GLY A 14 -2.32 -7.09 -10.80
C GLY A 14 -1.05 -7.10 -9.97
N GLY A 15 -1.10 -7.53 -8.70
CA GLY A 15 0.05 -7.67 -7.83
C GLY A 15 0.17 -6.56 -6.80
N GLN A 16 1.39 -6.37 -6.29
CA GLN A 16 1.65 -5.33 -5.29
C GLN A 16 1.56 -3.93 -5.91
N ALA A 17 1.42 -2.92 -5.04
CA ALA A 17 1.30 -1.52 -5.48
C ALA A 17 2.44 -1.08 -6.40
N SER A 18 3.68 -1.45 -6.07
CA SER A 18 4.84 -1.08 -6.90
C SER A 18 4.79 -1.70 -8.28
N THR A 19 4.38 -2.97 -8.37
CA THR A 19 4.25 -3.67 -9.65
C THR A 19 3.18 -3.00 -10.52
N LYS A 20 2.04 -2.69 -9.92
CA LYS A 20 0.92 -2.08 -10.64
C LYS A 20 1.24 -0.64 -11.05
N ALA A 21 1.91 0.12 -10.20
CA ALA A 21 2.32 1.48 -10.51
C ALA A 21 3.24 1.53 -11.73
N ARG A 22 4.22 0.62 -11.78
CA ARG A 22 5.13 0.52 -12.93
C ARG A 22 4.40 0.10 -14.19
N ALA A 23 3.54 -0.91 -14.08
CA ALA A 23 2.84 -1.45 -15.26
C ALA A 23 1.92 -0.41 -15.88
N ASP A 24 1.20 0.34 -15.05
CA ASP A 24 0.19 1.30 -15.53
C ASP A 24 0.72 2.73 -15.65
N MET A 25 1.96 2.99 -15.23
CA MET A 25 2.55 4.32 -15.19
C MET A 25 1.64 5.31 -14.47
N MET A 26 1.10 4.88 -13.30
CA MET A 26 0.12 5.63 -12.54
C MET A 26 0.38 5.46 -11.06
N ASN A 27 0.21 6.54 -10.28
CA ASN A 27 0.26 6.48 -8.83
C ASN A 27 -0.74 5.46 -8.33
N THR A 28 -0.30 4.57 -7.44
CA THR A 28 -1.11 3.43 -7.02
C THR A 28 -1.06 3.27 -5.51
N VAL A 29 -2.24 3.07 -4.90
CA VAL A 29 -2.39 2.70 -3.50
C VAL A 29 -3.07 1.33 -3.46
N SER A 30 -2.48 0.40 -2.71
CA SER A 30 -3.01 -0.96 -2.61
C SER A 30 -3.07 -1.45 -1.17
N GLY A 31 -4.14 -2.15 -0.83
CA GLY A 31 -4.24 -2.97 0.37
C GLY A 31 -3.95 -4.43 0.07
N HIS A 32 -4.69 -5.35 0.68
CA HIS A 32 -4.64 -6.79 0.48
C HIS A 32 -3.48 -7.52 1.18
N TYR A 33 -2.25 -7.06 0.99
CA TYR A 33 -1.07 -7.73 1.58
C TYR A 33 -0.88 -7.24 3.01
N HIS A 34 -1.36 -8.00 3.99
CA HIS A 34 -1.42 -7.57 5.39
C HIS A 34 -0.05 -7.40 6.06
N THR A 35 0.98 -7.99 5.49
CA THR A 35 2.34 -7.91 6.05
C THR A 35 3.23 -6.90 5.33
N LEU A 36 2.68 -6.19 4.34
CA LEU A 36 3.44 -5.24 3.53
C LEU A 36 2.95 -3.82 3.73
N ALA A 37 3.86 -2.94 4.06
CA ALA A 37 3.61 -1.50 4.10
C ALA A 37 4.87 -0.80 3.61
N TYR A 38 4.79 -0.13 2.48
CA TYR A 38 5.93 0.58 1.90
C TYR A 38 5.44 1.63 0.90
N THR A 39 6.35 2.53 0.55
CA THR A 39 6.16 3.45 -0.57
C THR A 39 7.39 3.37 -1.46
N GLN A 40 7.19 3.17 -2.74
CA GLN A 40 8.27 3.12 -3.72
C GLN A 40 8.00 4.11 -4.85
N HIS A 41 8.98 4.91 -5.18
CA HIS A 41 8.90 5.88 -6.25
C HIS A 41 9.64 5.39 -7.49
N PHE A 42 9.03 5.65 -8.65
CA PHE A 42 9.65 5.40 -9.94
C PHE A 42 9.77 6.73 -10.67
N VAL A 43 10.98 7.14 -10.98
CA VAL A 43 11.26 8.45 -11.54
C VAL A 43 11.98 8.30 -12.87
N GLY A 44 11.45 8.91 -13.92
CA GLY A 44 12.09 9.01 -15.22
C GLY A 44 12.28 10.47 -15.61
N ALA A 45 12.78 10.72 -16.82
CA ALA A 45 13.04 12.08 -17.29
C ALA A 45 11.76 12.92 -17.39
N LYS A 46 10.62 12.27 -17.68
CA LYS A 46 9.35 12.95 -17.93
C LYS A 46 8.20 12.44 -17.07
N TYR A 47 8.47 11.57 -16.09
CA TYR A 47 7.42 11.04 -15.24
C TYR A 47 7.92 10.77 -13.84
N ARG A 48 6.98 10.74 -12.91
CA ARG A 48 7.21 10.31 -11.54
C ARG A 48 5.92 9.67 -11.03
N VAL A 49 6.01 8.40 -10.64
CA VAL A 49 4.87 7.67 -10.07
C VAL A 49 5.30 6.96 -8.81
N PHE A 50 4.34 6.68 -7.94
CA PHE A 50 4.60 5.92 -6.72
C PHE A 50 3.66 4.73 -6.62
N GLY A 51 4.13 3.69 -5.92
CA GLY A 51 3.29 2.61 -5.44
C GLY A 51 3.34 2.58 -3.93
N MET A 52 2.19 2.69 -3.27
CA MET A 52 2.08 2.66 -1.82
C MET A 52 1.24 1.46 -1.38
N GLN A 53 1.89 0.56 -0.63
CA GLN A 53 1.24 -0.58 -0.02
C GLN A 53 0.90 -0.20 1.43
N VAL A 54 -0.38 -0.28 1.80
CA VAL A 54 -0.83 0.34 3.05
C VAL A 54 -0.96 -0.61 4.24
N GLY A 55 -0.60 -1.85 4.12
CA GLY A 55 -0.66 -2.76 5.25
C GLY A 55 -2.09 -3.11 5.66
N CYS A 56 -2.34 -3.18 6.96
CA CYS A 56 -3.57 -3.71 7.53
C CYS A 56 -4.11 -2.80 8.62
N GLY A 57 -5.43 -2.57 8.63
CA GLY A 57 -6.09 -1.74 9.63
C GLY A 57 -6.87 -2.52 10.69
N ILE A 58 -6.62 -3.81 10.85
CA ILE A 58 -7.36 -4.64 11.80
C ILE A 58 -6.71 -4.68 13.17
N ASP A 59 -7.49 -5.13 14.17
CA ASP A 59 -6.98 -5.37 15.52
C ASP A 59 -5.92 -6.47 15.49
N PHE A 60 -4.74 -6.16 16.04
CA PHE A 60 -3.61 -7.11 16.06
C PHE A 60 -3.94 -8.42 16.76
N LYS A 61 -4.69 -8.37 17.88
CA LYS A 61 -5.06 -9.58 18.61
C LYS A 61 -5.96 -10.48 17.77
N SER A 62 -6.95 -9.89 17.10
CA SER A 62 -7.83 -10.65 16.23
C SER A 62 -7.06 -11.26 15.06
N TYR A 63 -6.14 -10.51 14.50
CA TYR A 63 -5.27 -11.02 13.43
C TYR A 63 -4.39 -12.17 13.94
N ALA A 64 -3.78 -12.01 15.11
CA ALA A 64 -2.91 -13.04 15.68
C ALA A 64 -3.68 -14.33 15.97
N MET A 65 -4.91 -14.23 16.46
CA MET A 65 -5.77 -15.40 16.67
C MET A 65 -6.03 -16.16 15.38
N ALA A 66 -6.27 -15.45 14.29
CA ALA A 66 -6.59 -16.07 13.00
C ALA A 66 -5.35 -16.62 12.28
N TYR A 67 -4.20 -15.98 12.44
CA TYR A 67 -3.01 -16.27 11.64
C TYR A 67 -1.77 -16.68 12.46
N ALA A 68 -1.93 -16.98 13.75
CA ALA A 68 -0.81 -17.32 14.65
C ALA A 68 0.06 -18.45 14.09
N LYS A 69 -0.55 -19.44 13.47
CA LYS A 69 0.18 -20.59 12.91
C LYS A 69 1.14 -20.24 11.77
N TYR A 70 0.99 -19.07 11.16
CA TYR A 70 1.86 -18.64 10.07
C TYR A 70 3.07 -17.81 10.54
N GLY A 71 3.09 -17.41 11.80
CA GLY A 71 4.21 -16.71 12.41
C GLY A 71 4.52 -15.32 11.88
N LYS A 72 3.67 -14.75 11.06
CA LYS A 72 3.89 -13.41 10.47
C LYS A 72 3.06 -12.36 11.19
N LYS A 73 3.69 -11.21 11.47
CA LYS A 73 2.98 -10.06 12.03
C LYS A 73 2.39 -9.21 10.91
N PRO A 74 1.17 -8.66 11.08
CA PRO A 74 0.64 -7.72 10.12
C PRO A 74 1.36 -6.37 10.24
N ALA A 75 1.44 -5.65 9.12
CA ALA A 75 1.87 -4.26 9.12
C ALA A 75 0.63 -3.39 9.34
N ILE A 76 0.38 -3.03 10.61
CA ILE A 76 -0.81 -2.23 10.95
C ILE A 76 -0.50 -0.75 10.80
N GLY A 77 -1.33 -0.05 10.06
CA GLY A 77 -1.14 1.36 9.82
C GLY A 77 -2.09 1.90 8.78
N CYS A 78 -1.77 3.05 8.26
CA CYS A 78 -2.55 3.67 7.20
C CYS A 78 -1.64 4.38 6.20
N GLY A 79 -2.22 4.73 5.06
CA GLY A 79 -1.56 5.56 4.07
C GLY A 79 -2.22 6.93 4.03
N VAL A 80 -1.41 7.95 3.84
CA VAL A 80 -1.86 9.33 3.70
C VAL A 80 -1.25 9.93 2.45
N ILE A 81 -2.04 10.66 1.68
CA ILE A 81 -1.54 11.38 0.52
C ILE A 81 -1.73 12.87 0.75
N LEU A 82 -0.61 13.58 0.89
CA LEU A 82 -0.61 15.02 1.13
C LEU A 82 -0.74 15.78 -0.19
N ASN A 83 -1.66 16.73 -0.23
CA ASN A 83 -1.87 17.59 -1.39
C ASN A 83 -2.11 16.82 -2.69
N GLY A 84 -2.64 15.60 -2.60
CA GLY A 84 -2.90 14.74 -3.75
C GLY A 84 -1.66 14.21 -4.44
N LYS A 85 -0.47 14.36 -3.85
CA LYS A 85 0.81 14.02 -4.52
C LYS A 85 1.80 13.25 -3.68
N THR A 86 1.89 13.51 -2.38
CA THR A 86 2.96 12.95 -1.53
C THR A 86 2.44 11.80 -0.68
N PRO A 87 2.87 10.56 -0.96
CA PRO A 87 2.43 9.40 -0.19
C PRO A 87 3.24 9.27 1.10
N LEU A 88 2.56 8.92 2.19
CA LEU A 88 3.17 8.61 3.48
C LEU A 88 2.57 7.34 4.05
N ASN A 89 3.42 6.43 4.50
CA ASN A 89 2.99 5.28 5.29
C ASN A 89 3.13 5.61 6.77
N ILE A 90 2.09 5.35 7.53
CA ILE A 90 2.09 5.54 8.98
C ILE A 90 1.84 4.18 9.62
N LEU A 91 2.83 3.64 10.29
CA LEU A 91 2.76 2.33 10.93
C LEU A 91 2.56 2.47 12.43
N MET A 92 1.76 1.57 12.99
CA MET A 92 1.62 1.45 14.44
C MET A 92 2.77 0.60 14.98
N GLU A 93 3.26 0.98 16.14
CA GLU A 93 4.16 0.11 16.90
C GLU A 93 3.37 -1.07 17.47
N LEU A 94 3.95 -2.24 17.34
CA LEU A 94 3.34 -3.47 17.85
C LEU A 94 4.09 -4.00 19.06
#